data_e0c8d41ad69c06b5a2d07039b8b7c4c0
#
_entry.id   e0c8d41ad69c06b5a2d07039b8b7c4c0
#
_cell.length_a   1.000
_cell.length_b   1.000
_cell.length_c   1.000
_cell.angle_alpha   90.00
_cell.angle_beta   90.00
_cell.angle_gamma   90.00
#
_symmetry.space_group_name_H-M   'P 1'
#
loop_
_entity.id
_entity.type
_entity.pdbx_description
1 polymer ?
#
loop_
_entity_poly.entity_id
_entity_poly.type
_entity_poly.pdbx_seq_one_letter_code
_entity_poly.pdbx_strand_id
1 'polypeptide(L)'
;IAVCVAEHGPCDILVTCAGIVLPGYFEDLAVEEFERENAVNYLGTLYAIKAVVHPMIERGRGSIVCISSAAGLLGVFGYSAYGPTKYAVRGLCEIIRNELKPHGIGVSCVYPSDVDTPQLAFEEPYKPAELRAVSGTIKPVPPEQVAAAILKGIRKGSPVIYPELQTRLVARVSGALPGFTRFYLDRVVARARRKRLRG
;
A
#
# COMPACT_ATOMS: atom_id res chain seq x y z
N ILE A 1 -13.45 16.45 -0.94
CA ILE A 1 -12.89 16.90 -2.25
C ILE A 1 -13.71 18.07 -2.77
N ALA A 2 -15.05 17.98 -2.87
CA ALA A 2 -15.88 19.08 -3.42
C ALA A 2 -15.63 20.43 -2.74
N VAL A 3 -15.57 20.48 -1.40
CA VAL A 3 -15.26 21.70 -0.64
C VAL A 3 -13.86 22.24 -1.02
N CYS A 4 -12.85 21.37 -1.03
CA CYS A 4 -11.48 21.76 -1.39
C CYS A 4 -11.40 22.32 -2.82
N VAL A 5 -12.12 21.71 -3.77
CA VAL A 5 -12.16 22.19 -5.17
C VAL A 5 -12.88 23.54 -5.26
N ALA A 6 -13.94 23.76 -4.47
CA ALA A 6 -14.65 25.05 -4.45
C ALA A 6 -13.78 26.20 -3.90
N GLU A 7 -12.92 25.91 -2.91
CA GLU A 7 -12.07 26.90 -2.25
C GLU A 7 -10.75 27.15 -2.98
N HIS A 8 -10.15 26.10 -3.57
CA HIS A 8 -8.77 26.14 -4.09
C HIS A 8 -8.66 25.88 -5.60
N GLY A 9 -9.79 25.66 -6.27
CA GLY A 9 -9.82 25.32 -7.69
C GLY A 9 -9.63 23.83 -7.96
N PRO A 10 -9.55 23.43 -9.24
CA PRO A 10 -9.54 22.03 -9.64
C PRO A 10 -8.29 21.30 -9.17
N CYS A 11 -8.48 20.05 -8.73
CA CYS A 11 -7.40 19.18 -8.26
C CYS A 11 -6.44 18.82 -9.39
N ASP A 12 -5.18 19.20 -9.28
CA ASP A 12 -4.11 18.81 -10.22
C ASP A 12 -3.38 17.54 -9.75
N ILE A 13 -3.27 17.33 -8.45
CA ILE A 13 -2.61 16.15 -7.87
C ILE A 13 -3.49 15.58 -6.77
N LEU A 14 -3.88 14.31 -6.90
CA LEU A 14 -4.54 13.54 -5.85
C LEU A 14 -3.54 12.54 -5.25
N VAL A 15 -3.39 12.55 -3.92
CA VAL A 15 -2.66 11.51 -3.19
C VAL A 15 -3.63 10.81 -2.24
N THR A 16 -3.93 9.52 -2.48
CA THR A 16 -4.82 8.73 -1.60
C THR A 16 -3.98 8.06 -0.52
N CYS A 17 -3.83 8.74 0.62
CA CYS A 17 -2.97 8.30 1.72
C CYS A 17 -3.76 7.71 2.91
N ALA A 18 -5.08 7.91 2.97
CA ALA A 18 -5.90 7.33 4.02
C ALA A 18 -5.84 5.81 4.01
N GLY A 19 -5.67 5.20 5.18
CA GLY A 19 -5.61 3.75 5.32
C GLY A 19 -5.57 3.34 6.77
N ILE A 20 -6.02 2.13 7.04
CA ILE A 20 -6.01 1.50 8.36
C ILE A 20 -5.48 0.07 8.24
N VAL A 21 -5.02 -0.48 9.35
CA VAL A 21 -4.55 -1.86 9.46
C VAL A 21 -4.81 -2.39 10.87
N LEU A 22 -5.27 -3.64 10.96
CA LEU A 22 -5.32 -4.41 12.19
C LEU A 22 -4.69 -5.79 11.92
N PRO A 23 -3.45 -6.02 12.37
CA PRO A 23 -2.82 -7.34 12.23
C PRO A 23 -3.47 -8.36 13.15
N GLY A 24 -3.51 -9.61 12.71
CA GLY A 24 -4.05 -10.70 13.53
C GLY A 24 -3.92 -12.06 12.86
N TYR A 25 -4.26 -13.12 13.60
CA TYR A 25 -4.47 -14.43 13.00
C TYR A 25 -5.76 -14.43 12.20
N PHE A 26 -5.78 -15.09 11.06
CA PHE A 26 -6.96 -15.12 10.17
C PHE A 26 -8.20 -15.65 10.90
N GLU A 27 -8.04 -16.66 11.71
CA GLU A 27 -9.11 -17.31 12.49
C GLU A 27 -9.69 -16.45 13.62
N ASP A 28 -8.92 -15.44 14.09
CA ASP A 28 -9.31 -14.59 15.22
C ASP A 28 -9.88 -13.23 14.78
N LEU A 29 -9.63 -12.83 13.52
CA LEU A 29 -10.15 -11.57 13.01
C LEU A 29 -11.63 -11.69 12.63
N ALA A 30 -12.45 -10.77 13.17
CA ALA A 30 -13.86 -10.67 12.81
C ALA A 30 -14.02 -10.23 11.34
N VAL A 31 -15.10 -10.67 10.68
CA VAL A 31 -15.39 -10.33 9.27
C VAL A 31 -15.52 -8.82 9.09
N GLU A 32 -16.04 -8.14 10.09
CA GLU A 32 -16.22 -6.68 10.13
C GLU A 32 -14.90 -5.92 9.97
N GLU A 33 -13.77 -6.51 10.42
CA GLU A 33 -12.44 -5.90 10.20
C GLU A 33 -12.02 -5.97 8.73
N PHE A 34 -12.32 -7.07 8.04
CA PHE A 34 -12.09 -7.20 6.60
C PHE A 34 -12.92 -6.18 5.81
N GLU A 35 -14.19 -6.03 6.18
CA GLU A 35 -15.10 -5.05 5.58
C GLU A 35 -14.63 -3.62 5.83
N ARG A 36 -14.24 -3.29 7.07
CA ARG A 36 -13.76 -1.98 7.49
C ARG A 36 -12.47 -1.59 6.75
N GLU A 37 -11.50 -2.49 6.71
CA GLU A 37 -10.25 -2.23 6.00
C GLU A 37 -10.47 -2.09 4.49
N ASN A 38 -11.35 -2.90 3.91
CA ASN A 38 -11.71 -2.77 2.50
C ASN A 38 -12.42 -1.45 2.20
N ALA A 39 -13.36 -1.04 3.07
CA ALA A 39 -14.08 0.22 2.92
C ALA A 39 -13.13 1.43 2.97
N VAL A 40 -12.18 1.46 3.90
CA VAL A 40 -11.24 2.59 4.04
C VAL A 40 -10.14 2.53 2.98
N ASN A 41 -9.44 1.40 2.86
CA ASN A 41 -8.22 1.33 2.07
C ASN A 41 -8.49 1.30 0.56
N TYR A 42 -9.48 0.50 0.13
CA TYR A 42 -9.79 0.33 -1.29
C TYR A 42 -10.93 1.24 -1.76
N LEU A 43 -12.12 1.16 -1.13
CA LEU A 43 -13.25 1.96 -1.58
C LEU A 43 -13.01 3.45 -1.34
N GLY A 44 -12.38 3.85 -0.22
CA GLY A 44 -11.97 5.23 0.03
C GLY A 44 -11.02 5.76 -1.05
N THR A 45 -10.04 4.96 -1.47
CA THR A 45 -9.16 5.28 -2.60
C THR A 45 -9.97 5.42 -3.90
N LEU A 46 -10.85 4.48 -4.22
CA LEU A 46 -11.70 4.51 -5.41
C LEU A 46 -12.58 5.76 -5.45
N TYR A 47 -13.25 6.08 -4.35
CA TYR A 47 -14.15 7.25 -4.29
C TYR A 47 -13.40 8.57 -4.48
N ALA A 48 -12.19 8.69 -3.89
CA ALA A 48 -11.35 9.86 -4.09
C ALA A 48 -10.95 10.04 -5.56
N ILE A 49 -10.56 8.96 -6.24
CA ILE A 49 -10.23 8.97 -7.67
C ILE A 49 -11.45 9.37 -8.49
N LYS A 50 -12.61 8.74 -8.25
CA LYS A 50 -13.86 9.03 -8.98
C LYS A 50 -14.28 10.49 -8.85
N ALA A 51 -14.00 11.14 -7.71
CA ALA A 51 -14.35 12.54 -7.48
C ALA A 51 -13.50 13.54 -8.28
N VAL A 52 -12.31 13.16 -8.78
CA VAL A 52 -11.40 14.08 -9.50
C VAL A 52 -11.15 13.70 -10.95
N VAL A 53 -11.44 12.47 -11.35
CA VAL A 53 -11.00 11.94 -12.65
C VAL A 53 -11.66 12.66 -13.82
N HIS A 54 -12.96 12.95 -13.77
CA HIS A 54 -13.66 13.64 -14.86
C HIS A 54 -13.09 15.06 -15.13
N PRO A 55 -12.98 15.94 -14.12
CA PRO A 55 -12.35 17.24 -14.31
C PRO A 55 -10.90 17.16 -14.77
N MET A 56 -10.14 16.11 -14.40
CA MET A 56 -8.78 15.91 -14.91
C MET A 56 -8.80 15.54 -16.40
N ILE A 57 -9.71 14.65 -16.85
CA ILE A 57 -9.88 14.26 -18.24
C ILE A 57 -10.24 15.47 -19.09
N GLU A 58 -11.20 16.29 -18.67
CA GLU A 58 -11.62 17.51 -19.40
C GLU A 58 -10.47 18.50 -19.59
N ARG A 59 -9.57 18.61 -18.60
CA ARG A 59 -8.39 19.50 -18.68
C ARG A 59 -7.21 18.85 -19.41
N GLY A 60 -7.24 17.56 -19.72
CA GLY A 60 -6.15 16.83 -20.33
C GLY A 60 -4.89 16.73 -19.48
N ARG A 61 -5.00 16.91 -18.16
CA ARG A 61 -3.89 16.87 -17.21
C ARG A 61 -4.31 16.49 -15.80
N GLY A 62 -3.42 15.82 -15.10
CA GLY A 62 -3.60 15.46 -13.69
C GLY A 62 -2.59 14.39 -13.26
N SER A 63 -2.46 14.20 -11.96
CA SER A 63 -1.64 13.14 -11.37
C SER A 63 -2.38 12.48 -10.23
N ILE A 64 -2.51 11.16 -10.28
CA ILE A 64 -3.15 10.34 -9.24
C ILE A 64 -2.07 9.45 -8.64
N VAL A 65 -1.90 9.53 -7.33
CA VAL A 65 -0.92 8.74 -6.57
C VAL A 65 -1.65 7.94 -5.52
N CYS A 66 -1.59 6.61 -5.61
CA CYS A 66 -2.23 5.72 -4.66
C CYS A 66 -1.19 5.05 -3.77
N ILE A 67 -1.42 5.08 -2.44
CA ILE A 67 -0.54 4.43 -1.49
C ILE A 67 -0.98 2.98 -1.27
N SER A 68 -0.25 2.05 -1.89
CA SER A 68 -0.33 0.63 -1.59
C SER A 68 0.61 0.29 -0.41
N SER A 69 1.34 -0.80 -0.46
CA SER A 69 2.29 -1.25 0.56
C SER A 69 3.19 -2.35 -0.02
N ALA A 70 4.29 -2.67 0.64
CA ALA A 70 5.01 -3.93 0.43
C ALA A 70 4.08 -5.15 0.55
N ALA A 71 3.06 -5.09 1.42
CA ALA A 71 2.00 -6.09 1.54
C ALA A 71 1.05 -6.19 0.32
N GLY A 72 1.13 -5.25 -0.63
CA GLY A 72 0.50 -5.34 -1.96
C GLY A 72 1.36 -6.01 -3.02
N LEU A 73 2.58 -6.45 -2.67
CA LEU A 73 3.52 -7.13 -3.57
C LEU A 73 3.65 -8.62 -3.26
N LEU A 74 3.45 -9.01 -2.01
CA LEU A 74 3.54 -10.40 -1.53
C LEU A 74 2.59 -10.61 -0.34
N GLY A 75 2.14 -11.86 -0.14
CA GLY A 75 1.34 -12.23 1.02
C GLY A 75 2.18 -12.20 2.28
N VAL A 76 1.77 -11.40 3.26
CA VAL A 76 2.44 -11.26 4.55
C VAL A 76 1.57 -11.89 5.62
N PHE A 77 2.15 -12.80 6.42
CA PHE A 77 1.48 -13.43 7.55
C PHE A 77 0.92 -12.37 8.51
N GLY A 78 -0.32 -12.55 8.97
CA GLY A 78 -0.95 -11.64 9.91
C GLY A 78 -1.60 -10.40 9.29
N TYR A 79 -1.53 -10.23 7.97
CA TYR A 79 -2.18 -9.15 7.23
C TYR A 79 -3.32 -9.65 6.32
N SER A 80 -4.09 -10.62 6.79
CA SER A 80 -5.15 -11.24 5.99
C SER A 80 -6.29 -10.28 5.62
N ALA A 81 -6.63 -9.30 6.47
CA ALA A 81 -7.56 -8.23 6.14
C ALA A 81 -6.86 -7.13 5.30
N TYR A 82 -5.67 -6.70 5.69
CA TYR A 82 -4.95 -5.57 5.10
C TYR A 82 -4.37 -5.87 3.70
N GLY A 83 -3.63 -6.98 3.59
CA GLY A 83 -2.93 -7.33 2.35
C GLY A 83 -3.83 -7.30 1.11
N PRO A 84 -5.00 -7.99 1.11
CA PRO A 84 -5.92 -7.98 -0.02
C PRO A 84 -6.33 -6.57 -0.46
N THR A 85 -6.54 -5.63 0.48
CA THR A 85 -6.91 -4.24 0.13
C THR A 85 -5.78 -3.53 -0.61
N LYS A 86 -4.51 -3.80 -0.24
CA LYS A 86 -3.33 -3.19 -0.88
C LYS A 86 -3.02 -3.83 -2.24
N TYR A 87 -3.36 -5.11 -2.43
CA TYR A 87 -3.39 -5.74 -3.77
C TYR A 87 -4.48 -5.12 -4.64
N ALA A 88 -5.68 -4.89 -4.10
CA ALA A 88 -6.77 -4.26 -4.83
C ALA A 88 -6.40 -2.83 -5.29
N VAL A 89 -5.80 -2.02 -4.42
CA VAL A 89 -5.26 -0.68 -4.78
C VAL A 89 -4.23 -0.78 -5.89
N ARG A 90 -3.30 -1.74 -5.82
CA ARG A 90 -2.31 -1.99 -6.88
C ARG A 90 -3.00 -2.32 -8.20
N GLY A 91 -3.91 -3.30 -8.21
CA GLY A 91 -4.64 -3.71 -9.41
C GLY A 91 -5.42 -2.55 -10.03
N LEU A 92 -6.10 -1.75 -9.20
CA LEU A 92 -6.79 -0.54 -9.65
C LEU A 92 -5.81 0.43 -10.33
N CYS A 93 -4.66 0.73 -9.72
CA CYS A 93 -3.65 1.63 -10.30
C CYS A 93 -3.14 1.14 -11.66
N GLU A 94 -2.83 -0.15 -11.77
CA GLU A 94 -2.32 -0.75 -13.02
C GLU A 94 -3.35 -0.61 -14.16
N ILE A 95 -4.64 -0.82 -13.86
CA ILE A 95 -5.74 -0.74 -14.82
C ILE A 95 -5.99 0.71 -15.23
N ILE A 96 -6.28 1.59 -14.25
CA ILE A 96 -6.66 2.98 -14.57
C ILE A 96 -5.50 3.78 -15.18
N ARG A 97 -4.25 3.39 -14.92
CA ARG A 97 -3.10 3.98 -15.62
C ARG A 97 -3.20 3.80 -17.12
N ASN A 98 -3.61 2.63 -17.59
CA ASN A 98 -3.75 2.36 -19.03
C ASN A 98 -4.93 3.15 -19.63
N GLU A 99 -6.02 3.27 -18.87
CA GLU A 99 -7.22 4.00 -19.30
C GLU A 99 -7.01 5.53 -19.32
N LEU A 100 -6.27 6.07 -18.34
CA LEU A 100 -6.13 7.52 -18.15
C LEU A 100 -4.91 8.14 -18.85
N LYS A 101 -3.91 7.33 -19.22
CA LYS A 101 -2.73 7.79 -19.95
C LYS A 101 -3.07 8.50 -21.29
N PRO A 102 -4.02 8.01 -22.13
CA PRO A 102 -4.43 8.73 -23.34
C PRO A 102 -5.02 10.12 -23.08
N HIS A 103 -5.52 10.37 -21.85
CA HIS A 103 -6.07 11.66 -21.43
C HIS A 103 -5.03 12.59 -20.76
N GLY A 104 -3.75 12.26 -20.84
CA GLY A 104 -2.68 13.08 -20.24
C GLY A 104 -2.58 12.98 -18.71
N ILE A 105 -3.22 11.98 -18.08
CA ILE A 105 -3.23 11.83 -16.63
C ILE A 105 -2.19 10.77 -16.22
N GLY A 106 -1.29 11.17 -15.31
CA GLY A 106 -0.33 10.26 -14.69
C GLY A 106 -0.98 9.46 -13.54
N VAL A 107 -0.71 8.15 -13.48
CA VAL A 107 -1.11 7.31 -12.33
C VAL A 107 0.12 6.62 -11.78
N SER A 108 0.33 6.76 -10.48
CA SER A 108 1.46 6.18 -9.74
C SER A 108 0.96 5.32 -8.58
N CYS A 109 1.56 4.16 -8.38
CA CYS A 109 1.36 3.33 -7.20
C CYS A 109 2.63 3.33 -6.33
N VAL A 110 2.49 3.62 -5.04
CA VAL A 110 3.57 3.71 -4.07
C VAL A 110 3.57 2.48 -3.19
N TYR A 111 4.73 1.89 -2.98
CA TYR A 111 4.89 0.68 -2.18
C TYR A 111 5.89 0.93 -1.03
N PRO A 112 5.47 1.61 0.06
CA PRO A 112 6.31 1.74 1.24
C PRO A 112 6.38 0.40 2.00
N SER A 113 7.50 0.19 2.71
CA SER A 113 7.59 -0.76 3.83
C SER A 113 6.96 -0.15 5.09
N ASP A 114 7.41 -0.59 6.27
CA ASP A 114 7.00 0.04 7.52
C ASP A 114 7.48 1.51 7.55
N VAL A 115 6.55 2.42 7.81
CA VAL A 115 6.81 3.86 7.91
C VAL A 115 6.63 4.29 9.37
N ASP A 116 7.58 5.05 9.89
CA ASP A 116 7.55 5.53 11.29
C ASP A 116 6.42 6.56 11.48
N THR A 117 5.25 6.05 11.83
CA THR A 117 3.99 6.80 11.97
C THR A 117 3.20 6.32 13.18
N PRO A 118 2.24 7.10 13.68
CA PRO A 118 1.32 6.64 14.72
C PRO A 118 0.59 5.34 14.39
N GLN A 119 0.32 5.04 13.11
CA GLN A 119 -0.28 3.78 12.69
C GLN A 119 0.63 2.58 12.98
N LEU A 120 1.95 2.69 12.73
CA LEU A 120 2.91 1.63 13.06
C LEU A 120 2.95 1.35 14.56
N ALA A 121 2.92 2.40 15.38
CA ALA A 121 2.85 2.26 16.84
C ALA A 121 1.52 1.63 17.29
N PHE A 122 0.41 1.97 16.65
CA PHE A 122 -0.91 1.41 16.94
C PHE A 122 -0.96 -0.10 16.63
N GLU A 123 -0.41 -0.55 15.50
CA GLU A 123 -0.49 -1.96 15.11
C GLU A 123 0.46 -2.88 15.88
N GLU A 124 1.53 -2.33 16.48
CA GLU A 124 2.60 -3.12 17.12
C GLU A 124 2.10 -4.11 18.20
N PRO A 125 1.18 -3.75 19.13
CA PRO A 125 0.65 -4.70 20.10
C PRO A 125 -0.10 -5.89 19.49
N TYR A 126 -0.72 -5.69 18.34
CA TYR A 126 -1.56 -6.69 17.64
C TYR A 126 -0.77 -7.63 16.72
N LYS A 127 0.50 -7.30 16.42
CA LYS A 127 1.32 -8.11 15.52
C LYS A 127 1.55 -9.53 16.07
N PRO A 128 1.15 -10.61 15.36
CA PRO A 128 1.57 -11.96 15.68
C PRO A 128 3.09 -12.11 15.70
N ALA A 129 3.59 -13.07 16.47
CA ALA A 129 5.03 -13.34 16.54
C ALA A 129 5.63 -13.69 15.17
N GLU A 130 4.87 -14.34 14.33
CA GLU A 130 5.23 -14.69 12.96
C GLU A 130 5.36 -13.44 12.07
N LEU A 131 4.45 -12.46 12.22
CA LEU A 131 4.54 -11.18 11.51
C LEU A 131 5.79 -10.42 11.95
N ARG A 132 6.06 -10.31 13.25
CA ARG A 132 7.28 -9.69 13.78
C ARG A 132 8.55 -10.34 13.24
N ALA A 133 8.54 -11.67 13.04
CA ALA A 133 9.68 -12.36 12.46
C ALA A 133 9.89 -12.04 10.97
N VAL A 134 8.82 -11.75 10.24
CA VAL A 134 8.88 -11.36 8.82
C VAL A 134 9.28 -9.89 8.66
N SER A 135 8.65 -8.98 9.41
CA SER A 135 8.85 -7.53 9.32
C SER A 135 9.98 -6.99 10.18
N GLY A 136 10.29 -7.63 11.31
CA GLY A 136 11.20 -7.10 12.33
C GLY A 136 12.68 -6.94 11.94
N THR A 137 13.06 -7.34 10.74
CA THR A 137 14.39 -7.08 10.16
C THR A 137 14.44 -5.77 9.35
N ILE A 138 13.28 -5.16 9.10
CA ILE A 138 13.12 -3.96 8.29
C ILE A 138 13.08 -2.75 9.23
N LYS A 139 14.01 -1.82 9.06
CA LYS A 139 13.94 -0.55 9.79
C LYS A 139 12.84 0.30 9.19
N PRO A 140 11.91 0.84 10.00
CA PRO A 140 10.93 1.80 9.52
C PRO A 140 11.58 2.99 8.83
N VAL A 141 10.96 3.47 7.75
CA VAL A 141 11.45 4.66 7.03
C VAL A 141 10.76 5.93 7.53
N PRO A 142 11.43 7.07 7.56
CA PRO A 142 10.80 8.35 7.92
C PRO A 142 9.69 8.72 6.91
N PRO A 143 8.56 9.29 7.36
CA PRO A 143 7.48 9.75 6.47
C PRO A 143 7.98 10.73 5.40
N GLU A 144 8.95 11.57 5.74
CA GLU A 144 9.57 12.56 4.84
C GLU A 144 10.27 11.90 3.65
N GLN A 145 10.90 10.73 3.86
CA GLN A 145 11.51 9.94 2.79
C GLN A 145 10.47 9.46 1.81
N VAL A 146 9.33 8.98 2.31
CA VAL A 146 8.20 8.53 1.48
C VAL A 146 7.64 9.71 0.68
N ALA A 147 7.41 10.85 1.33
CA ALA A 147 6.92 12.07 0.68
C ALA A 147 7.87 12.57 -0.41
N ALA A 148 9.17 12.60 -0.14
CA ALA A 148 10.19 12.98 -1.13
C ALA A 148 10.21 12.03 -2.33
N ALA A 149 10.06 10.71 -2.10
CA ALA A 149 9.96 9.73 -3.18
C ALA A 149 8.71 9.94 -4.04
N ILE A 150 7.56 10.25 -3.42
CA ILE A 150 6.31 10.56 -4.11
C ILE A 150 6.49 11.80 -5.00
N LEU A 151 6.98 12.91 -4.45
CA LEU A 151 7.22 14.14 -5.22
C LEU A 151 8.17 13.92 -6.41
N LYS A 152 9.24 13.15 -6.18
CA LYS A 152 10.17 12.76 -7.26
C LYS A 152 9.49 11.90 -8.32
N GLY A 153 8.64 10.96 -7.88
CA GLY A 153 7.87 10.08 -8.76
C GLY A 153 6.88 10.85 -9.64
N ILE A 154 6.14 11.80 -9.07
CA ILE A 154 5.20 12.66 -9.80
C ILE A 154 5.95 13.46 -10.87
N ARG A 155 7.04 14.15 -10.50
CA ARG A 155 7.85 14.95 -11.45
C ARG A 155 8.41 14.13 -12.61
N LYS A 156 8.68 12.84 -12.40
CA LYS A 156 9.20 11.91 -13.41
C LYS A 156 8.12 11.16 -14.18
N GLY A 157 6.86 11.28 -13.82
CA GLY A 157 5.78 10.46 -14.37
C GLY A 157 5.96 8.96 -14.09
N SER A 158 6.57 8.60 -12.94
CA SER A 158 6.90 7.21 -12.61
C SER A 158 5.64 6.43 -12.24
N PRO A 159 5.29 5.33 -12.94
CA PRO A 159 4.07 4.56 -12.62
C PRO A 159 4.19 3.76 -11.32
N VAL A 160 5.42 3.48 -10.89
CA VAL A 160 5.74 2.72 -9.69
C VAL A 160 6.77 3.48 -8.88
N ILE A 161 6.50 3.66 -7.59
CA ILE A 161 7.35 4.39 -6.66
C ILE A 161 7.71 3.47 -5.49
N TYR A 162 8.98 3.20 -5.32
CA TYR A 162 9.55 2.52 -4.16
C TYR A 162 10.32 3.55 -3.34
N PRO A 163 9.84 3.92 -2.13
CA PRO A 163 10.51 4.90 -1.28
C PRO A 163 11.90 4.46 -0.82
N GLU A 164 12.13 3.14 -0.75
CA GLU A 164 13.39 2.52 -0.36
C GLU A 164 13.81 1.41 -1.32
N LEU A 165 15.13 1.15 -1.34
CA LEU A 165 15.73 0.11 -2.20
C LEU A 165 15.28 -1.29 -1.80
N GLN A 166 15.04 -1.52 -0.52
CA GLN A 166 14.65 -2.83 0.02
C GLN A 166 13.31 -3.28 -0.57
N THR A 167 12.26 -2.44 -0.57
CA THR A 167 10.96 -2.79 -1.17
C THR A 167 11.10 -3.02 -2.67
N ARG A 168 11.94 -2.24 -3.35
CA ARG A 168 12.23 -2.46 -4.77
C ARG A 168 12.86 -3.83 -5.03
N LEU A 169 13.76 -4.27 -4.15
CA LEU A 169 14.38 -5.60 -4.24
C LEU A 169 13.35 -6.70 -3.98
N VAL A 170 12.55 -6.55 -2.91
CA VAL A 170 11.44 -7.46 -2.58
C VAL A 170 10.49 -7.61 -3.77
N ALA A 171 10.08 -6.50 -4.38
CA ALA A 171 9.20 -6.52 -5.56
C ALA A 171 9.79 -7.32 -6.73
N ARG A 172 11.10 -7.15 -6.98
CA ARG A 172 11.79 -7.88 -8.06
C ARG A 172 11.91 -9.37 -7.76
N VAL A 173 12.31 -9.71 -6.54
CA VAL A 173 12.49 -11.12 -6.13
C VAL A 173 11.15 -11.83 -6.09
N SER A 174 10.12 -11.24 -5.49
CA SER A 174 8.79 -11.84 -5.40
C SER A 174 8.12 -12.01 -6.77
N GLY A 175 8.36 -11.07 -7.69
CA GLY A 175 7.85 -11.15 -9.06
C GLY A 175 8.58 -12.17 -9.93
N ALA A 176 9.92 -12.23 -9.85
CA ALA A 176 10.74 -13.12 -10.67
C ALA A 176 10.80 -14.56 -10.13
N LEU A 177 10.79 -14.72 -8.80
CA LEU A 177 10.99 -15.99 -8.10
C LEU A 177 9.90 -16.24 -7.04
N PRO A 178 8.60 -16.31 -7.43
CA PRO A 178 7.50 -16.42 -6.48
C PRO A 178 7.58 -17.70 -5.64
N GLY A 179 8.07 -18.80 -6.20
CA GLY A 179 8.28 -20.06 -5.47
C GLY A 179 9.32 -19.94 -4.37
N PHE A 180 10.44 -19.27 -4.65
CA PHE A 180 11.48 -19.00 -3.66
C PHE A 180 10.97 -18.09 -2.55
N THR A 181 10.24 -17.04 -2.89
CA THR A 181 9.68 -16.12 -1.90
C THR A 181 8.73 -16.84 -0.95
N ARG A 182 7.81 -17.68 -1.47
CA ARG A 182 6.93 -18.50 -0.64
C ARG A 182 7.71 -19.43 0.28
N PHE A 183 8.66 -20.19 -0.27
CA PHE A 183 9.51 -21.09 0.51
C PHE A 183 10.27 -20.38 1.64
N TYR A 184 10.80 -19.18 1.36
CA TYR A 184 11.50 -18.38 2.37
C TYR A 184 10.54 -17.94 3.49
N LEU A 185 9.38 -17.38 3.14
CA LEU A 185 8.36 -16.94 4.10
C LEU A 185 7.86 -18.10 4.97
N ASP A 186 7.55 -19.25 4.36
CA ASP A 186 7.14 -20.45 5.09
C ASP A 186 8.19 -20.88 6.12
N ARG A 187 9.47 -20.78 5.78
CA ARG A 187 10.58 -21.10 6.70
C ARG A 187 10.66 -20.12 7.87
N VAL A 188 10.50 -18.82 7.60
CA VAL A 188 10.51 -17.77 8.63
C VAL A 188 9.33 -17.97 9.58
N VAL A 189 8.12 -18.11 9.05
CA VAL A 189 6.90 -18.35 9.81
C VAL A 189 7.00 -19.63 10.67
N ALA A 190 7.44 -20.74 10.07
CA ALA A 190 7.58 -22.01 10.80
C ALA A 190 8.60 -21.92 11.95
N ARG A 191 9.69 -21.16 11.79
CA ARG A 191 10.67 -20.92 12.86
C ARG A 191 10.07 -20.09 14.00
N ALA A 192 9.37 -19.01 13.67
CA ALA A 192 8.71 -18.14 14.65
C ALA A 192 7.66 -18.91 15.44
N ARG A 193 6.81 -19.69 14.78
CA ARG A 193 5.79 -20.55 15.42
C ARG A 193 6.42 -21.54 16.38
N ARG A 194 7.51 -22.23 15.99
CA ARG A 194 8.20 -23.18 16.89
C ARG A 194 8.77 -22.48 18.13
N LYS A 195 9.29 -21.26 17.99
CA LYS A 195 9.81 -20.49 19.12
C LYS A 195 8.69 -20.11 20.07
N ARG A 196 7.54 -19.66 19.56
CA ARG A 196 6.35 -19.32 20.37
C ARG A 196 5.82 -20.49 21.17
N LEU A 197 5.80 -21.71 20.59
CA LEU A 197 5.26 -22.91 21.24
C LEU A 197 6.22 -23.54 22.30
N ARG A 198 7.46 -23.06 22.39
CA ARG A 198 8.47 -23.56 23.33
C ARG A 198 8.75 -22.62 24.50
N GLY A 199 8.31 -21.37 24.44
CA GLY A 199 8.39 -20.38 25.52
C GLY A 199 7.06 -20.18 26.19
#